data_573ec72b5befe4f7a4688c7ce35b8c33
#
_entry.id   573ec72b5befe4f7a4688c7ce35b8c33
#
_cell.length_a   1.000
_cell.length_b   1.000
_cell.length_c   1.000
_cell.angle_alpha   90.00
_cell.angle_beta   90.00
_cell.angle_gamma   90.00
#
_symmetry.space_group_name_H-M   'P 1'
#
loop_
_entity.id
_entity.type
_entity.pdbx_description
1 polymer ?
#
loop_
_entity_poly.entity_id
_entity_poly.type
_entity_poly.pdbx_seq_one_letter_code
_entity_poly.pdbx_strand_id
1 'polypeptide(L)'
;MRDVDILFDEAMHPIGILSRTSLWILLSCQIIFADTAQLAFPGAEGYGRFAKGGRGGDVYHVTQLGDQGEGSFRAGLENTDRPRTIVFDVSGTIQLEKPLVVKDIDGLTIAGQTAPGDGITLRDQTFQIKDSSNIIVRFIRVRLGDESKTSADTINISRAEHVILDHVTATWGVDGTMDTEHLSNFTLQWSLFGEALHESTHHKGGHAMLMSLRKTSGKVSLHHNLLFSSRNRHPTLGGDPNGQALFDYRNNVIYNWEGSMNLGIGRFNIINNYYRPGPNTNVKEDRFPIRPKVKVDESTFGYLSGTVFEWNDVWSKDNRLAMQWGVRDEGYPGNVPKDSSCLSNQPVAQTDRPTTQPAKEAYAQVLEKAGASLVRDAADQRVIQGV
;
A
#
# COMPACT_ATOMS: atom_id res chain seq x y z
N MET A 1 -20.36 35.16 -93.07
CA MET A 1 -21.59 35.85 -93.23
C MET A 1 -21.96 36.55 -91.94
N ARG A 2 -21.85 37.84 -91.99
CA ARG A 2 -22.52 38.89 -91.27
C ARG A 2 -22.28 38.90 -89.75
N ASP A 3 -21.48 39.85 -89.25
CA ASP A 3 -21.71 41.29 -89.10
C ASP A 3 -22.83 41.52 -88.05
N VAL A 4 -22.79 42.32 -87.03
CA VAL A 4 -22.40 43.71 -86.97
C VAL A 4 -22.49 44.15 -85.46
N ASP A 5 -21.48 44.84 -84.99
CA ASP A 5 -21.44 46.21 -84.45
C ASP A 5 -22.18 46.58 -83.16
N ILE A 6 -21.41 47.06 -82.24
CA ILE A 6 -21.19 48.45 -81.79
C ILE A 6 -22.23 48.95 -80.80
N LEU A 7 -21.83 49.41 -79.61
CA LEU A 7 -21.66 50.78 -79.22
C LEU A 7 -21.31 50.98 -77.77
N PHE A 8 -20.39 51.88 -77.55
CA PHE A 8 -19.95 52.55 -76.34
C PHE A 8 -21.08 53.07 -75.45
N ASP A 9 -20.86 53.08 -74.13
CA ASP A 9 -20.89 54.32 -73.40
C ASP A 9 -20.10 54.31 -72.10
N GLU A 10 -19.41 55.43 -71.87
CA GLU A 10 -18.56 55.71 -70.69
C GLU A 10 -19.43 56.16 -69.51
N ALA A 11 -19.04 55.77 -68.31
CA ALA A 11 -19.18 56.60 -67.15
C ALA A 11 -18.15 56.28 -66.08
N MET A 12 -17.23 57.18 -65.87
CA MET A 12 -16.28 57.24 -64.79
C MET A 12 -16.95 57.60 -63.45
N HIS A 13 -16.47 57.00 -62.36
CA HIS A 13 -16.12 57.55 -61.03
C HIS A 13 -16.48 56.63 -59.88
N PRO A 14 -15.81 56.67 -58.63
CA PRO A 14 -14.45 56.88 -58.33
C PRO A 14 -13.85 55.75 -57.38
N ILE A 15 -12.58 55.84 -57.21
CA ILE A 15 -11.69 55.01 -56.34
C ILE A 15 -12.21 54.94 -54.91
N GLY A 16 -12.59 53.74 -54.46
CA GLY A 16 -12.77 53.37 -53.04
C GLY A 16 -11.56 52.62 -52.56
N ILE A 17 -10.76 53.24 -51.69
CA ILE A 17 -9.63 52.62 -50.99
C ILE A 17 -10.18 51.57 -50.04
N LEU A 18 -10.10 50.28 -50.37
CA LEU A 18 -10.32 49.19 -49.45
C LEU A 18 -9.06 48.95 -48.64
N SER A 19 -9.11 49.43 -47.40
CA SER A 19 -8.15 49.13 -46.34
C SER A 19 -8.12 47.61 -46.10
N ARG A 20 -7.00 46.97 -46.41
CA ARG A 20 -6.71 45.58 -46.02
C ARG A 20 -6.41 45.58 -44.54
N THR A 21 -7.38 45.41 -43.68
CA THR A 21 -7.19 44.99 -42.29
C THR A 21 -6.89 43.51 -42.28
N SER A 22 -5.62 43.17 -42.22
CA SER A 22 -5.13 41.80 -41.97
C SER A 22 -5.54 41.43 -40.56
N LEU A 23 -6.59 40.64 -40.42
CA LEU A 23 -7.01 40.03 -39.16
C LEU A 23 -6.02 38.92 -38.81
N TRP A 24 -4.98 39.24 -37.98
CA TRP A 24 -4.16 38.24 -37.36
C TRP A 24 -4.96 37.54 -36.29
N ILE A 25 -5.51 36.36 -36.59
CA ILE A 25 -6.01 35.42 -35.58
C ILE A 25 -4.80 34.85 -34.89
N LEU A 26 -4.44 35.39 -33.76
CA LEU A 26 -3.51 34.76 -32.79
C LEU A 26 -4.21 33.51 -32.25
N LEU A 27 -3.91 32.37 -32.85
CA LEU A 27 -4.27 31.06 -32.31
C LEU A 27 -3.35 30.87 -31.08
N SER A 28 -3.82 31.33 -29.91
CA SER A 28 -3.21 30.98 -28.66
C SER A 28 -3.40 29.49 -28.42
N CYS A 29 -2.42 28.68 -28.82
CA CYS A 29 -2.33 27.30 -28.42
C CYS A 29 -2.15 27.29 -26.90
N GLN A 30 -3.24 27.23 -26.16
CA GLN A 30 -3.19 26.90 -24.74
C GLN A 30 -2.76 25.44 -24.67
N ILE A 31 -1.47 25.21 -24.46
CA ILE A 31 -0.98 23.92 -24.03
C ILE A 31 -1.61 23.69 -22.66
N ILE A 32 -2.71 22.97 -22.62
CA ILE A 32 -3.27 22.41 -21.41
C ILE A 32 -2.24 21.36 -20.98
N PHE A 33 -1.30 21.76 -20.11
CA PHE A 33 -0.57 20.77 -19.33
C PHE A 33 -1.63 20.06 -18.51
N ALA A 34 -2.04 18.88 -18.94
CA ALA A 34 -2.72 17.97 -18.04
C ALA A 34 -1.77 17.83 -16.85
N ASP A 35 -2.18 18.31 -15.69
CA ASP A 35 -1.45 18.15 -14.44
C ASP A 35 -1.42 16.64 -14.16
N THR A 36 -0.44 15.96 -14.75
CA THR A 36 -0.21 14.55 -14.48
C THR A 36 0.27 14.48 -13.05
N ALA A 37 -0.60 14.01 -12.16
CA ALA A 37 -0.30 13.89 -10.74
C ALA A 37 1.08 13.26 -10.54
N GLN A 38 1.97 13.97 -9.88
CA GLN A 38 3.35 13.55 -9.68
C GLN A 38 3.41 12.33 -8.76
N LEU A 39 4.17 11.29 -9.16
CA LEU A 39 4.41 10.13 -8.32
C LEU A 39 5.13 10.52 -7.03
N ALA A 40 4.86 9.80 -5.95
CA ALA A 40 5.53 9.96 -4.65
C ALA A 40 7.05 9.88 -4.79
N PHE A 41 7.53 8.93 -5.57
CA PHE A 41 8.93 8.74 -5.97
C PHE A 41 8.97 7.83 -7.20
N PRO A 42 10.10 7.75 -7.93
CA PRO A 42 10.25 6.77 -9.02
C PRO A 42 10.05 5.33 -8.51
N GLY A 43 9.10 4.59 -9.11
CA GLY A 43 8.73 3.24 -8.68
C GLY A 43 7.60 3.19 -7.64
N ALA A 44 6.99 4.31 -7.27
CA ALA A 44 5.77 4.31 -6.49
C ALA A 44 4.59 3.79 -7.33
N GLU A 45 3.92 2.74 -6.85
CA GLU A 45 2.78 2.11 -7.51
C GLU A 45 1.57 2.00 -6.58
N GLY A 46 0.44 1.53 -7.11
CA GLY A 46 -0.79 1.37 -6.34
C GLY A 46 -1.51 2.67 -6.00
N TYR A 47 -2.44 2.59 -5.09
CA TYR A 47 -3.36 3.71 -4.83
C TYR A 47 -2.73 4.86 -4.02
N GLY A 48 -1.70 4.58 -3.22
CA GLY A 48 -0.95 5.60 -2.47
C GLY A 48 0.15 6.30 -3.28
N ARG A 49 0.37 5.93 -4.54
CA ARG A 49 1.50 6.40 -5.35
C ARG A 49 1.56 7.89 -5.61
N PHE A 50 0.48 8.61 -5.37
CA PHE A 50 0.42 10.07 -5.52
C PHE A 50 0.53 10.83 -4.21
N ALA A 51 0.93 10.17 -3.12
CA ALA A 51 1.25 10.85 -1.87
C ALA A 51 2.27 11.96 -2.13
N LYS A 52 1.97 13.17 -1.68
CA LYS A 52 2.82 14.34 -1.93
C LYS A 52 4.08 14.33 -1.07
N GLY A 53 3.99 13.73 0.12
CA GLY A 53 5.08 13.75 1.07
C GLY A 53 5.48 15.17 1.48
N GLY A 54 6.71 15.33 1.90
CA GLY A 54 7.28 16.62 2.34
C GLY A 54 7.66 17.59 1.22
N ARG A 55 7.23 17.35 -0.03
CA ARG A 55 7.59 18.21 -1.16
C ARG A 55 7.14 19.67 -0.95
N GLY A 56 8.06 20.58 -1.25
CA GLY A 56 7.82 22.03 -1.09
C GLY A 56 7.93 22.54 0.34
N GLY A 57 8.21 21.67 1.31
CA GLY A 57 8.39 22.00 2.70
C GLY A 57 9.86 22.11 3.13
N ASP A 58 10.10 21.96 4.43
CA ASP A 58 11.44 21.95 5.00
C ASP A 58 12.07 20.55 5.03
N VAL A 59 13.37 20.52 5.30
CA VAL A 59 14.13 19.30 5.55
C VAL A 59 14.60 19.31 7.00
N TYR A 60 14.26 18.24 7.72
CA TYR A 60 14.72 18.03 9.09
C TYR A 60 15.75 16.90 9.11
N HIS A 61 16.88 17.16 9.73
CA HIS A 61 17.99 16.22 9.87
C HIS A 61 17.94 15.53 11.23
N VAL A 62 17.82 14.19 11.22
CA VAL A 62 18.00 13.38 12.43
C VAL A 62 19.48 13.14 12.62
N THR A 63 20.03 13.75 13.67
CA THR A 63 21.48 13.77 13.95
C THR A 63 21.87 12.96 15.17
N GLN A 64 20.88 12.35 15.87
CA GLN A 64 21.13 11.53 17.06
C GLN A 64 20.09 10.40 17.16
N LEU A 65 20.42 9.34 17.91
CA LEU A 65 19.59 8.14 18.10
C LEU A 65 18.76 8.14 19.39
N GLY A 66 18.83 9.18 20.20
CA GLY A 66 17.96 9.31 21.38
C GLY A 66 16.51 9.53 20.97
N ASP A 67 15.56 9.10 21.83
CA ASP A 67 14.13 9.26 21.54
C ASP A 67 13.67 10.72 21.59
N GLN A 68 14.34 11.57 22.36
CA GLN A 68 13.91 12.94 22.62
C GLN A 68 15.06 13.96 22.42
N GLY A 69 14.69 15.24 22.39
CA GLY A 69 15.62 16.36 22.26
C GLY A 69 15.88 16.78 20.82
N GLU A 70 16.61 17.89 20.65
CA GLU A 70 16.97 18.44 19.36
C GLU A 70 17.77 17.43 18.52
N GLY A 71 17.47 17.32 17.24
CA GLY A 71 18.08 16.34 16.34
C GLY A 71 17.54 14.93 16.48
N SER A 72 16.60 14.63 17.39
CA SER A 72 15.95 13.32 17.46
C SER A 72 14.89 13.16 16.36
N PHE A 73 14.57 11.91 16.01
CA PHE A 73 13.51 11.64 15.05
C PHE A 73 12.15 12.15 15.55
N ARG A 74 11.85 12.00 16.84
CA ARG A 74 10.61 12.50 17.46
C ARG A 74 10.47 14.01 17.32
N ALA A 75 11.51 14.79 17.58
CA ALA A 75 11.49 16.24 17.41
C ALA A 75 11.21 16.64 15.95
N GLY A 76 11.64 15.84 14.99
CA GLY A 76 11.32 16.03 13.57
C GLY A 76 9.85 15.86 13.22
N LEU A 77 9.07 15.15 14.04
CA LEU A 77 7.62 14.95 13.87
C LEU A 77 6.79 16.00 14.61
N GLU A 78 7.40 16.78 15.48
CA GLU A 78 6.73 17.81 16.27
C GLU A 78 6.73 19.16 15.53
N ASN A 79 5.71 19.99 15.80
CA ASN A 79 5.58 21.36 15.27
C ASN A 79 5.72 21.46 13.72
N THR A 80 5.03 20.58 13.03
CA THR A 80 4.98 20.57 11.56
C THR A 80 3.71 21.27 11.07
N ASP A 81 3.76 22.57 10.90
CA ASP A 81 2.72 23.40 10.30
C ASP A 81 2.79 23.47 8.76
N ARG A 82 3.77 22.79 8.18
CA ARG A 82 4.05 22.73 6.74
C ARG A 82 4.60 21.36 6.35
N PRO A 83 4.57 21.00 5.06
CA PRO A 83 5.18 19.76 4.59
C PRO A 83 6.65 19.64 5.02
N ARG A 84 7.08 18.40 5.36
CA ARG A 84 8.45 18.15 5.84
C ARG A 84 9.03 16.86 5.28
N THR A 85 10.30 16.91 4.93
CA THR A 85 11.10 15.71 4.63
C THR A 85 12.08 15.46 5.77
N ILE A 86 12.00 14.30 6.40
CA ILE A 86 12.92 13.85 7.44
C ILE A 86 13.98 12.98 6.78
N VAL A 87 15.24 13.38 6.96
CA VAL A 87 16.44 12.66 6.53
C VAL A 87 17.27 12.27 7.74
N PHE A 88 18.10 11.24 7.60
CA PHE A 88 18.90 10.70 8.69
C PHE A 88 20.39 10.84 8.38
N ASP A 89 21.11 11.56 9.22
CA ASP A 89 22.57 11.72 9.15
C ASP A 89 23.29 10.65 10.01
N VAL A 90 22.51 9.85 10.74
CA VAL A 90 22.97 8.77 11.61
C VAL A 90 22.29 7.46 11.25
N SER A 91 22.90 6.34 11.65
CA SER A 91 22.31 5.01 11.56
C SER A 91 22.34 4.29 12.89
N GLY A 92 21.41 3.37 13.11
CA GLY A 92 21.33 2.58 14.31
C GLY A 92 19.91 2.38 14.82
N THR A 93 19.82 2.01 16.10
CA THR A 93 18.54 1.73 16.75
C THR A 93 18.13 2.89 17.65
N ILE A 94 16.93 3.40 17.41
CA ILE A 94 16.25 4.37 18.28
C ILE A 94 15.36 3.57 19.21
N GLN A 95 15.69 3.58 20.51
CA GLN A 95 14.88 2.98 21.55
C GLN A 95 13.79 3.98 21.97
N LEU A 96 12.55 3.66 21.64
CA LEU A 96 11.41 4.53 21.92
C LEU A 96 10.92 4.35 23.36
N GLU A 97 10.76 5.44 24.10
CA GLU A 97 10.18 5.45 25.45
C GLU A 97 8.65 5.47 25.44
N LYS A 98 8.06 6.02 24.39
CA LYS A 98 6.61 6.12 24.15
C LYS A 98 6.31 5.97 22.66
N PRO A 99 5.06 5.67 22.26
CA PRO A 99 4.69 5.58 20.86
C PRO A 99 5.21 6.76 20.04
N LEU A 100 5.77 6.47 18.86
CA LEU A 100 6.18 7.49 17.90
C LEU A 100 5.00 7.79 16.98
N VAL A 101 4.45 9.00 17.03
CA VAL A 101 3.18 9.32 16.38
C VAL A 101 3.34 10.44 15.36
N VAL A 102 2.99 10.14 14.12
CA VAL A 102 2.67 11.12 13.07
C VAL A 102 1.20 11.46 13.22
N LYS A 103 0.85 12.67 13.59
CA LYS A 103 -0.54 13.05 13.87
C LYS A 103 -0.88 14.44 13.37
N ASP A 104 -2.07 14.58 12.76
CA ASP A 104 -2.59 15.83 12.21
C ASP A 104 -1.64 16.49 11.20
N ILE A 105 -0.92 15.67 10.38
CA ILE A 105 0.07 16.13 9.41
C ILE A 105 -0.46 15.93 7.99
N ASP A 106 -0.35 16.96 7.15
CA ASP A 106 -0.51 16.87 5.71
C ASP A 106 0.84 17.14 5.01
N GLY A 107 1.44 16.08 4.48
CA GLY A 107 2.70 16.19 3.75
C GLY A 107 3.96 15.87 4.58
N LEU A 108 4.25 14.56 4.75
CA LEU A 108 5.48 14.11 5.41
C LEU A 108 6.19 13.04 4.56
N THR A 109 7.49 13.19 4.39
CA THR A 109 8.37 12.13 3.90
C THR A 109 9.35 11.71 4.98
N ILE A 110 9.34 10.42 5.34
CA ILE A 110 10.37 9.80 6.18
C ILE A 110 11.29 9.02 5.25
N ALA A 111 12.49 9.58 5.02
CA ALA A 111 13.44 9.10 4.04
C ALA A 111 14.55 8.24 4.69
N GLY A 112 14.20 7.05 5.18
CA GLY A 112 15.13 6.13 5.83
C GLY A 112 16.31 5.71 4.95
N GLN A 113 16.17 5.78 3.62
CA GLN A 113 17.25 5.51 2.66
C GLN A 113 18.42 6.51 2.73
N THR A 114 18.27 7.63 3.43
CA THR A 114 19.35 8.59 3.62
C THR A 114 20.29 8.22 4.77
N ALA A 115 19.83 7.34 5.67
CA ALA A 115 20.66 6.88 6.78
C ALA A 115 21.90 6.15 6.28
N PRO A 116 23.07 6.43 6.83
CA PRO A 116 24.29 5.68 6.50
C PRO A 116 24.25 4.25 7.05
N GLY A 117 25.22 3.42 6.69
CA GLY A 117 25.41 2.07 7.25
C GLY A 117 24.16 1.20 7.17
N ASP A 118 23.77 0.61 8.27
CA ASP A 118 22.66 -0.36 8.35
C ASP A 118 21.26 0.30 8.40
N GLY A 119 21.18 1.63 8.26
CA GLY A 119 19.89 2.33 8.27
C GLY A 119 19.31 2.54 9.68
N ILE A 120 17.98 2.78 9.77
CA ILE A 120 17.29 3.11 11.02
C ILE A 120 16.36 1.98 11.44
N THR A 121 16.44 1.63 12.73
CA THR A 121 15.51 0.73 13.41
C THR A 121 14.86 1.43 14.60
N LEU A 122 13.53 1.36 14.69
CA LEU A 122 12.75 1.76 15.87
C LEU A 122 12.43 0.52 16.69
N ARG A 123 12.54 0.58 18.03
CA ARG A 123 12.19 -0.55 18.91
C ARG A 123 11.37 -0.11 20.12
N ASP A 124 10.75 -1.07 20.79
CA ASP A 124 10.08 -1.02 22.09
C ASP A 124 8.71 -0.35 22.09
N GLN A 125 8.39 0.50 21.12
CA GLN A 125 7.08 1.13 21.03
C GLN A 125 6.55 1.14 19.60
N THR A 126 5.23 1.28 19.46
CA THR A 126 4.55 1.32 18.17
C THR A 126 4.86 2.59 17.38
N PHE A 127 5.00 2.45 16.07
CA PHE A 127 4.98 3.57 15.13
C PHE A 127 3.55 3.81 14.66
N GLN A 128 3.05 5.04 14.76
CA GLN A 128 1.66 5.36 14.48
C GLN A 128 1.52 6.51 13.48
N ILE A 129 0.54 6.38 12.57
CA ILE A 129 0.08 7.45 11.68
C ILE A 129 -1.40 7.67 11.95
N LYS A 130 -1.79 8.87 12.34
CA LYS A 130 -3.17 9.19 12.73
C LYS A 130 -3.62 10.52 12.14
N ASP A 131 -4.87 10.58 11.68
CA ASP A 131 -5.51 11.84 11.26
C ASP A 131 -4.62 12.63 10.28
N SER A 132 -3.98 11.93 9.33
CA SER A 132 -2.90 12.50 8.50
C SER A 132 -3.07 12.14 7.02
N SER A 133 -2.49 12.95 6.15
CA SER A 133 -2.54 12.73 4.71
C SER A 133 -1.19 12.99 4.03
N ASN A 134 -1.04 12.47 2.79
CA ASN A 134 0.16 12.67 1.99
C ASN A 134 1.45 12.21 2.67
N ILE A 135 1.45 10.98 3.20
CA ILE A 135 2.58 10.44 3.98
C ILE A 135 3.37 9.44 3.13
N ILE A 136 4.68 9.62 3.08
CA ILE A 136 5.64 8.72 2.44
C ILE A 136 6.60 8.19 3.51
N VAL A 137 6.68 6.86 3.69
CA VAL A 137 7.63 6.23 4.62
C VAL A 137 8.45 5.21 3.84
N ARG A 138 9.76 5.35 3.88
CA ARG A 138 10.66 4.48 3.12
C ARG A 138 11.87 4.01 3.93
N PHE A 139 12.24 2.75 3.75
CA PHE A 139 13.49 2.14 4.24
C PHE A 139 13.72 2.29 5.74
N ILE A 140 12.68 2.12 6.56
CA ILE A 140 12.83 2.04 8.02
C ILE A 140 12.46 0.64 8.51
N ARG A 141 12.99 0.27 9.66
CA ARG A 141 12.60 -0.92 10.42
C ARG A 141 11.86 -0.52 11.67
N VAL A 142 10.76 -1.20 11.97
CA VAL A 142 10.05 -1.09 13.24
C VAL A 142 9.97 -2.47 13.86
N ARG A 143 10.56 -2.64 15.04
CA ARG A 143 10.62 -3.90 15.79
C ARG A 143 10.14 -3.66 17.20
N LEU A 144 8.84 -3.89 17.44
CA LEU A 144 8.22 -3.59 18.72
C LEU A 144 8.93 -4.36 19.85
N GLY A 145 8.96 -5.69 19.75
CA GLY A 145 9.46 -6.54 20.85
C GLY A 145 8.53 -6.54 22.06
N ASP A 146 8.87 -7.30 23.08
CA ASP A 146 8.08 -7.41 24.31
C ASP A 146 8.82 -6.95 25.57
N GLU A 147 10.03 -6.43 25.44
CA GLU A 147 10.84 -5.92 26.56
C GLU A 147 10.15 -4.74 27.26
N SER A 148 9.50 -3.87 26.52
CA SER A 148 8.71 -2.74 27.05
C SER A 148 7.37 -3.15 27.67
N LYS A 149 6.98 -4.43 27.53
CA LYS A 149 5.67 -4.97 27.95
C LYS A 149 4.47 -4.25 27.32
N THR A 150 4.68 -3.64 26.17
CA THR A 150 3.64 -2.94 25.40
C THR A 150 2.84 -3.94 24.59
N SER A 151 1.55 -4.09 24.90
CA SER A 151 0.61 -4.94 24.16
C SER A 151 0.02 -4.15 22.98
N ALA A 152 0.76 -4.04 21.89
CA ALA A 152 0.40 -3.22 20.74
C ALA A 152 0.83 -3.87 19.41
N ASP A 153 0.33 -3.29 18.32
CA ASP A 153 0.84 -3.56 16.97
C ASP A 153 2.17 -2.84 16.74
N THR A 154 3.02 -3.41 15.89
CA THR A 154 4.28 -2.76 15.49
C THR A 154 4.01 -1.44 14.77
N ILE A 155 3.05 -1.44 13.83
CA ILE A 155 2.60 -0.24 13.10
C ILE A 155 1.09 -0.11 13.24
N ASN A 156 0.60 1.09 13.54
CA ASN A 156 -0.81 1.39 13.56
C ASN A 156 -1.13 2.61 12.70
N ILE A 157 -2.13 2.50 11.79
CA ILE A 157 -2.52 3.61 10.90
C ILE A 157 -4.03 3.82 11.00
N SER A 158 -4.46 5.01 11.36
CA SER A 158 -5.88 5.31 11.49
C SER A 158 -6.26 6.67 10.92
N ARG A 159 -7.39 6.72 10.22
CA ARG A 159 -7.92 7.93 9.58
C ARG A 159 -6.86 8.65 8.75
N ALA A 160 -6.30 7.90 7.78
CA ALA A 160 -5.22 8.40 6.95
C ALA A 160 -5.52 8.20 5.46
N GLU A 161 -5.06 9.15 4.66
CA GLU A 161 -5.29 9.16 3.22
C GLU A 161 -4.00 9.50 2.44
N HIS A 162 -3.87 8.95 1.23
CA HIS A 162 -2.67 9.12 0.39
C HIS A 162 -1.38 8.75 1.16
N VAL A 163 -1.31 7.50 1.60
CA VAL A 163 -0.16 6.98 2.34
C VAL A 163 0.52 5.88 1.55
N ILE A 164 1.84 5.94 1.47
CA ILE A 164 2.67 4.87 0.90
C ILE A 164 3.77 4.45 1.86
N LEU A 165 3.79 3.16 2.20
CA LEU A 165 4.90 2.50 2.89
C LEU A 165 5.68 1.69 1.85
N ASP A 166 6.96 1.96 1.71
CA ASP A 166 7.82 1.36 0.70
C ASP A 166 9.13 0.86 1.32
N HIS A 167 9.46 -0.40 1.11
CA HIS A 167 10.65 -1.02 1.68
C HIS A 167 10.73 -0.89 3.22
N VAL A 168 9.60 -1.09 3.89
CA VAL A 168 9.52 -1.06 5.36
C VAL A 168 9.62 -2.47 5.91
N THR A 169 10.40 -2.66 6.95
CA THR A 169 10.37 -3.89 7.76
C THR A 169 9.58 -3.65 9.03
N ALA A 170 8.60 -4.51 9.33
CA ALA A 170 7.85 -4.50 10.59
C ALA A 170 7.77 -5.91 11.18
N THR A 171 8.28 -6.09 12.39
CA THR A 171 8.35 -7.39 13.06
C THR A 171 8.11 -7.26 14.57
N TRP A 172 7.87 -8.42 15.19
CA TRP A 172 7.83 -8.62 16.63
C TRP A 172 6.72 -7.86 17.35
N GLY A 173 5.59 -7.65 16.66
CA GLY A 173 4.38 -7.08 17.27
C GLY A 173 3.79 -8.01 18.32
N VAL A 174 3.34 -7.46 19.45
CA VAL A 174 2.76 -8.23 20.56
C VAL A 174 1.27 -8.50 20.30
N ASP A 175 0.50 -7.53 19.80
CA ASP A 175 -0.87 -7.76 19.30
C ASP A 175 -0.82 -8.23 17.85
N GLY A 176 -0.24 -7.44 16.96
CA GLY A 176 -0.04 -7.75 15.56
C GLY A 176 1.12 -6.96 14.96
N THR A 177 1.40 -7.24 13.70
CA THR A 177 2.45 -6.50 12.99
C THR A 177 1.92 -5.17 12.45
N MET A 178 0.69 -5.16 11.90
CA MET A 178 0.05 -3.91 11.47
C MET A 178 -1.46 -3.97 11.68
N ASP A 179 -2.02 -2.94 12.31
CA ASP A 179 -3.46 -2.73 12.33
C ASP A 179 -3.81 -1.36 11.75
N THR A 180 -4.87 -1.33 10.92
CA THR A 180 -5.30 -0.10 10.27
C THR A 180 -6.80 0.09 10.32
N GLU A 181 -7.25 1.34 10.40
CA GLU A 181 -8.65 1.68 10.41
C GLU A 181 -8.92 2.97 9.62
N HIS A 182 -9.97 2.98 8.80
CA HIS A 182 -10.38 4.14 7.98
C HIS A 182 -9.28 4.64 7.03
N LEU A 183 -8.72 3.73 6.22
CA LEU A 183 -7.75 4.09 5.18
C LEU A 183 -8.42 4.44 3.85
N SER A 184 -7.80 5.35 3.12
CA SER A 184 -8.09 5.64 1.71
C SER A 184 -6.80 5.91 0.94
N ASN A 185 -6.72 5.45 -0.30
CA ASN A 185 -5.56 5.65 -1.17
C ASN A 185 -4.23 5.23 -0.51
N PHE A 186 -4.20 3.99 -0.02
CA PHE A 186 -3.05 3.42 0.69
C PHE A 186 -2.28 2.43 -0.20
N THR A 187 -0.96 2.44 -0.09
CA THR A 187 -0.08 1.42 -0.66
C THR A 187 0.92 0.90 0.36
N LEU A 188 1.03 -0.42 0.46
CA LEU A 188 2.17 -1.11 1.06
C LEU A 188 2.89 -1.89 -0.04
N GLN A 189 4.12 -1.53 -0.33
CA GLN A 189 4.90 -2.18 -1.38
C GLN A 189 6.31 -2.56 -0.93
N TRP A 190 6.86 -3.64 -1.50
CA TRP A 190 8.22 -4.10 -1.30
C TRP A 190 8.65 -4.18 0.17
N SER A 191 7.73 -4.55 1.04
CA SER A 191 7.91 -4.50 2.49
C SER A 191 7.95 -5.90 3.09
N LEU A 192 8.48 -6.01 4.30
CA LEU A 192 8.69 -7.25 5.04
C LEU A 192 7.94 -7.16 6.37
N PHE A 193 6.87 -7.97 6.53
CA PHE A 193 5.99 -7.93 7.69
C PHE A 193 5.79 -9.34 8.25
N GLY A 194 6.11 -9.54 9.51
CA GLY A 194 5.96 -10.86 10.11
C GLY A 194 6.56 -11.03 11.48
N GLU A 195 6.73 -12.30 11.89
CA GLU A 195 7.24 -12.69 13.20
C GLU A 195 6.53 -11.98 14.36
N ALA A 196 5.20 -11.83 14.29
CA ALA A 196 4.45 -11.39 15.46
C ALA A 196 4.64 -12.38 16.61
N LEU A 197 4.81 -11.86 17.83
CA LEU A 197 5.17 -12.65 19.00
C LEU A 197 3.94 -13.38 19.55
N HIS A 198 3.98 -14.73 19.58
CA HIS A 198 2.85 -15.52 20.03
C HIS A 198 2.82 -15.68 21.57
N GLU A 199 3.87 -16.23 22.14
CA GLU A 199 4.03 -16.38 23.59
C GLU A 199 4.74 -15.16 24.15
N SER A 200 4.00 -14.09 24.41
CA SER A 200 4.50 -12.79 24.77
C SER A 200 3.63 -12.14 25.86
N THR A 201 3.77 -10.85 26.07
CA THR A 201 3.11 -10.09 27.14
C THR A 201 1.67 -9.66 26.80
N HIS A 202 1.07 -10.19 25.73
CA HIS A 202 -0.30 -9.82 25.37
C HIS A 202 -1.32 -10.28 26.42
N HIS A 203 -2.23 -9.38 26.85
CA HIS A 203 -3.19 -9.62 27.94
C HIS A 203 -4.17 -10.78 27.69
N LYS A 204 -4.38 -11.20 26.46
CA LYS A 204 -5.24 -12.34 26.06
C LYS A 204 -4.48 -13.67 25.96
N GLY A 205 -3.21 -13.70 26.34
CA GLY A 205 -2.32 -14.85 26.10
C GLY A 205 -1.82 -14.87 24.66
N GLY A 206 -1.56 -16.07 24.10
CA GLY A 206 -0.98 -16.22 22.78
C GLY A 206 -1.76 -15.48 21.68
N HIS A 207 -1.10 -14.59 20.93
CA HIS A 207 -1.74 -13.72 19.93
C HIS A 207 -1.08 -13.83 18.54
N ALA A 208 -0.07 -13.05 18.22
CA ALA A 208 0.71 -13.12 16.98
C ALA A 208 -0.11 -12.91 15.68
N MET A 209 -0.85 -11.82 15.57
CA MET A 209 -1.57 -11.47 14.35
C MET A 209 -0.63 -10.77 13.36
N LEU A 210 -0.84 -11.00 12.05
CA LEU A 210 -0.02 -10.30 11.06
C LEU A 210 -0.59 -8.92 10.78
N MET A 211 -1.70 -8.84 10.07
CA MET A 211 -2.17 -7.58 9.52
C MET A 211 -3.70 -7.51 9.49
N SER A 212 -4.26 -6.39 9.91
CA SER A 212 -5.69 -6.16 9.89
C SER A 212 -6.01 -4.78 9.30
N LEU A 213 -6.72 -4.76 8.19
CA LEU A 213 -7.25 -3.55 7.60
C LEU A 213 -8.74 -3.52 7.87
N ARG A 214 -9.19 -2.57 8.69
CA ARG A 214 -10.58 -2.49 9.15
C ARG A 214 -11.22 -1.18 8.74
N LYS A 215 -12.54 -1.23 8.51
CA LYS A 215 -13.34 -0.04 8.15
C LYS A 215 -12.68 0.79 7.05
N THR A 216 -12.02 0.12 6.11
CA THR A 216 -11.38 0.78 4.97
C THR A 216 -12.45 1.50 4.14
N SER A 217 -12.27 2.79 3.93
CA SER A 217 -13.26 3.63 3.24
C SER A 217 -12.97 3.82 1.76
N GLY A 218 -11.77 3.49 1.29
CA GLY A 218 -11.32 3.73 -0.07
C GLY A 218 -10.50 2.59 -0.68
N LYS A 219 -9.49 2.95 -1.44
CA LYS A 219 -8.69 2.00 -2.23
C LYS A 219 -7.37 1.67 -1.52
N VAL A 220 -7.01 0.40 -1.52
CA VAL A 220 -5.79 -0.13 -0.87
C VAL A 220 -5.06 -1.05 -1.82
N SER A 221 -3.76 -0.87 -1.97
CA SER A 221 -2.85 -1.79 -2.67
C SER A 221 -1.84 -2.39 -1.71
N LEU A 222 -1.75 -3.72 -1.72
CA LEU A 222 -0.70 -4.47 -1.02
C LEU A 222 0.01 -5.32 -2.07
N HIS A 223 1.26 -4.98 -2.41
CA HIS A 223 1.94 -5.71 -3.49
C HIS A 223 3.45 -5.85 -3.27
N HIS A 224 3.99 -6.95 -3.76
CA HIS A 224 5.40 -7.28 -3.67
C HIS A 224 5.94 -7.29 -2.23
N ASN A 225 5.13 -7.72 -1.28
CA ASN A 225 5.51 -7.81 0.12
C ASN A 225 5.85 -9.27 0.49
N LEU A 226 6.76 -9.43 1.44
CA LEU A 226 6.94 -10.69 2.17
C LEU A 226 6.13 -10.62 3.46
N LEU A 227 5.10 -11.48 3.56
CA LEU A 227 4.21 -11.64 4.70
C LEU A 227 4.50 -13.00 5.32
N PHE A 228 4.99 -13.05 6.56
CA PHE A 228 5.59 -14.29 7.05
C PHE A 228 5.38 -14.55 8.54
N SER A 229 5.44 -15.82 8.91
CA SER A 229 5.58 -16.33 10.28
C SER A 229 4.67 -15.64 11.29
N SER A 230 3.37 -15.68 11.08
CA SER A 230 2.36 -15.18 12.01
C SER A 230 1.18 -16.14 12.10
N ARG A 231 0.47 -16.08 13.21
CA ARG A 231 -0.56 -17.07 13.52
C ARG A 231 -1.85 -16.88 12.74
N ASN A 232 -2.24 -15.63 12.44
CA ASN A 232 -3.50 -15.36 11.77
C ASN A 232 -3.47 -14.02 11.00
N ARG A 233 -4.48 -13.75 10.19
CA ARG A 233 -4.68 -12.49 9.46
C ARG A 233 -3.61 -12.23 8.40
N HIS A 234 -3.53 -13.09 7.37
CA HIS A 234 -2.55 -12.99 6.27
C HIS A 234 -3.11 -12.43 4.93
N PRO A 235 -3.63 -11.20 4.86
CA PRO A 235 -4.13 -10.31 5.92
C PRO A 235 -5.61 -10.54 6.26
N THR A 236 -6.18 -9.75 7.19
CA THR A 236 -7.62 -9.48 7.23
C THR A 236 -7.91 -8.21 6.44
N LEU A 237 -8.77 -8.30 5.43
CA LEU A 237 -9.20 -7.18 4.59
C LEU A 237 -10.68 -6.90 4.84
N GLY A 238 -11.01 -5.74 5.41
CA GLY A 238 -12.38 -5.35 5.74
C GLY A 238 -12.65 -3.88 5.49
N GLY A 239 -13.67 -3.62 4.68
CA GLY A 239 -14.15 -2.27 4.37
C GLY A 239 -15.15 -1.73 5.39
N ASP A 240 -15.42 -0.45 5.29
CA ASP A 240 -16.54 0.19 5.95
C ASP A 240 -17.85 -0.30 5.30
N PRO A 241 -18.88 -0.68 6.08
CA PRO A 241 -20.17 -1.10 5.54
C PRO A 241 -20.85 -0.06 4.63
N ASN A 242 -20.56 1.21 4.86
CA ASN A 242 -21.08 2.32 4.06
C ASN A 242 -20.08 2.82 2.99
N GLY A 243 -18.88 2.22 2.94
CA GLY A 243 -17.80 2.59 2.03
C GLY A 243 -17.74 1.71 0.79
N GLN A 244 -16.89 2.10 -0.15
CA GLN A 244 -16.60 1.33 -1.36
C GLN A 244 -15.16 0.83 -1.36
N ALA A 245 -14.79 0.06 -0.34
CA ALA A 245 -13.46 -0.49 -0.22
C ALA A 245 -13.08 -1.34 -1.44
N LEU A 246 -11.90 -1.08 -1.98
CA LEU A 246 -11.28 -1.88 -3.04
C LEU A 246 -9.88 -2.28 -2.62
N PHE A 247 -9.66 -3.58 -2.51
CA PHE A 247 -8.37 -4.15 -2.14
C PHE A 247 -7.69 -4.77 -3.35
N ASP A 248 -6.51 -4.31 -3.66
CA ASP A 248 -5.64 -4.87 -4.68
C ASP A 248 -4.46 -5.58 -4.00
N TYR A 249 -4.53 -6.90 -3.94
CA TYR A 249 -3.57 -7.77 -3.28
C TYR A 249 -2.87 -8.64 -4.32
N ARG A 250 -1.65 -8.26 -4.71
CA ARG A 250 -0.95 -8.95 -5.80
C ARG A 250 0.55 -9.11 -5.58
N ASN A 251 1.11 -10.14 -6.17
CA ASN A 251 2.54 -10.42 -6.16
C ASN A 251 3.19 -10.42 -4.77
N ASN A 252 2.39 -10.72 -3.72
CA ASN A 252 2.93 -10.92 -2.39
C ASN A 252 3.43 -12.36 -2.22
N VAL A 253 4.42 -12.55 -1.38
CA VAL A 253 4.88 -13.84 -0.91
C VAL A 253 4.34 -14.06 0.49
N ILE A 254 3.65 -15.16 0.70
CA ILE A 254 3.12 -15.56 2.00
C ILE A 254 3.86 -16.82 2.44
N TYR A 255 4.61 -16.70 3.52
CA TYR A 255 5.45 -17.78 4.03
C TYR A 255 5.12 -18.14 5.48
N ASN A 256 5.11 -19.43 5.80
CA ASN A 256 5.00 -19.96 7.15
C ASN A 256 3.80 -19.39 7.95
N TRP A 257 2.62 -19.35 7.34
CA TRP A 257 1.37 -18.90 7.98
C TRP A 257 0.68 -20.05 8.73
N GLU A 258 -0.07 -19.74 9.79
CA GLU A 258 -0.91 -20.71 10.48
C GLU A 258 -2.41 -20.52 10.15
N GLY A 259 -2.90 -19.28 10.08
CA GLY A 259 -4.28 -18.96 9.79
C GLY A 259 -4.49 -18.30 8.43
N SER A 260 -5.73 -18.22 8.01
CA SER A 260 -6.11 -17.77 6.67
C SER A 260 -6.00 -16.26 6.47
N MET A 261 -5.90 -15.84 5.20
CA MET A 261 -6.37 -14.54 4.76
C MET A 261 -7.89 -14.47 5.02
N ASN A 262 -8.34 -13.37 5.62
CA ASN A 262 -9.74 -13.15 5.90
C ASN A 262 -10.31 -12.03 5.02
N LEU A 263 -11.38 -12.31 4.28
CA LEU A 263 -12.05 -11.34 3.44
C LEU A 263 -13.34 -10.88 4.09
N GLY A 264 -13.40 -9.60 4.44
CA GLY A 264 -14.57 -8.92 4.97
C GLY A 264 -15.38 -8.21 3.88
N ILE A 265 -16.03 -7.11 4.23
CA ILE A 265 -16.75 -6.25 3.28
C ILE A 265 -15.76 -5.60 2.32
N GLY A 266 -16.06 -5.57 1.01
CA GLY A 266 -15.25 -4.91 0.00
C GLY A 266 -15.18 -5.65 -1.32
N ARG A 267 -14.47 -5.07 -2.27
CA ARG A 267 -14.13 -5.69 -3.56
C ARG A 267 -12.65 -6.05 -3.56
N PHE A 268 -12.31 -7.20 -4.15
CA PHE A 268 -10.98 -7.77 -4.03
C PHE A 268 -10.40 -8.16 -5.39
N ASN A 269 -9.13 -7.81 -5.63
CA ASN A 269 -8.31 -8.45 -6.64
C ASN A 269 -7.18 -9.19 -5.94
N ILE A 270 -7.17 -10.52 -6.01
CA ILE A 270 -6.13 -11.36 -5.44
C ILE A 270 -5.41 -12.02 -6.61
N ILE A 271 -4.24 -11.49 -6.96
CA ILE A 271 -3.61 -11.80 -8.24
C ILE A 271 -2.14 -12.18 -8.06
N ASN A 272 -1.75 -13.32 -8.62
CA ASN A 272 -0.34 -13.73 -8.77
C ASN A 272 0.47 -13.68 -7.45
N ASN A 273 -0.15 -14.03 -6.31
CA ASN A 273 0.57 -14.19 -5.06
C ASN A 273 1.26 -15.57 -5.00
N TYR A 274 2.25 -15.72 -4.15
CA TYR A 274 2.96 -16.97 -3.94
C TYR A 274 2.85 -17.41 -2.49
N TYR A 275 2.26 -18.58 -2.25
CA TYR A 275 2.15 -19.19 -0.94
C TYR A 275 3.16 -20.33 -0.80
N ARG A 276 4.10 -20.19 0.16
CA ARG A 276 5.11 -21.18 0.48
C ARG A 276 4.95 -21.68 1.92
N PRO A 277 4.67 -22.97 2.14
CA PRO A 277 4.59 -23.52 3.49
C PRO A 277 5.92 -23.40 4.24
N GLY A 278 5.82 -23.21 5.55
CA GLY A 278 6.93 -23.24 6.46
C GLY A 278 6.65 -24.17 7.66
N PRO A 279 7.52 -24.17 8.67
CA PRO A 279 7.43 -25.10 9.80
C PRO A 279 6.09 -25.10 10.55
N ASN A 280 5.43 -23.93 10.63
CA ASN A 280 4.15 -23.77 11.35
C ASN A 280 2.92 -23.92 10.44
N THR A 281 3.12 -24.01 9.13
CA THR A 281 2.01 -24.07 8.18
C THR A 281 1.35 -25.44 8.18
N ASN A 282 0.04 -25.46 8.40
CA ASN A 282 -0.75 -26.67 8.28
C ASN A 282 -1.40 -26.75 6.88
N VAL A 283 -0.88 -27.63 6.03
CA VAL A 283 -1.31 -27.82 4.64
C VAL A 283 -2.32 -28.96 4.44
N LYS A 284 -3.03 -29.39 5.48
CA LYS A 284 -4.08 -30.40 5.38
C LYS A 284 -5.21 -29.93 4.45
N GLU A 285 -5.92 -30.89 3.86
CA GLU A 285 -6.99 -30.63 2.88
C GLU A 285 -8.13 -29.73 3.39
N ASP A 286 -8.38 -29.72 4.71
CA ASP A 286 -9.40 -28.91 5.36
C ASP A 286 -8.92 -27.50 5.76
N ARG A 287 -7.68 -27.12 5.42
CA ARG A 287 -7.05 -25.85 5.77
C ARG A 287 -6.89 -24.93 4.56
N PHE A 288 -7.86 -24.07 4.38
CA PHE A 288 -7.91 -23.14 3.27
C PHE A 288 -7.16 -21.84 3.57
N PRO A 289 -6.27 -21.40 2.66
CA PRO A 289 -5.49 -20.16 2.87
C PRO A 289 -6.32 -18.88 2.74
N ILE A 290 -7.51 -18.94 2.11
CA ILE A 290 -8.37 -17.77 1.90
C ILE A 290 -9.76 -18.06 2.46
N ARG A 291 -10.30 -17.13 3.26
CA ARG A 291 -11.56 -17.32 3.95
C ARG A 291 -12.44 -16.06 3.91
N PRO A 292 -13.59 -16.10 3.21
CA PRO A 292 -14.62 -15.09 3.38
C PRO A 292 -15.21 -15.15 4.79
N LYS A 293 -15.37 -13.98 5.46
CA LYS A 293 -15.88 -13.90 6.85
C LYS A 293 -17.22 -13.21 7.00
N VAL A 294 -17.72 -12.56 5.96
CA VAL A 294 -18.98 -11.82 6.00
C VAL A 294 -19.89 -12.24 4.87
N LYS A 295 -21.17 -11.91 4.99
CA LYS A 295 -22.12 -12.00 3.90
C LYS A 295 -21.56 -11.28 2.67
N VAL A 296 -21.35 -12.02 1.61
CA VAL A 296 -21.11 -11.44 0.30
C VAL A 296 -22.49 -11.07 -0.25
N ASP A 297 -22.79 -9.78 -0.22
CA ASP A 297 -23.88 -9.22 -0.98
C ASP A 297 -23.39 -8.79 -2.38
N GLU A 298 -24.25 -8.16 -3.15
CA GLU A 298 -23.87 -7.66 -4.49
C GLU A 298 -22.74 -6.63 -4.46
N SER A 299 -22.49 -6.01 -3.29
CA SER A 299 -21.40 -5.04 -3.08
C SER A 299 -20.04 -5.71 -2.88
N THR A 300 -20.03 -7.00 -2.54
CA THR A 300 -18.83 -7.76 -2.26
C THR A 300 -18.58 -8.78 -3.35
N PHE A 301 -17.71 -8.46 -4.29
CA PHE A 301 -17.22 -9.40 -5.27
C PHE A 301 -15.72 -9.31 -5.42
N GLY A 302 -15.10 -10.38 -5.86
CA GLY A 302 -13.66 -10.47 -5.98
C GLY A 302 -13.24 -11.15 -7.27
N TYR A 303 -11.99 -10.98 -7.60
CA TYR A 303 -11.31 -11.69 -8.67
C TYR A 303 -10.08 -12.39 -8.12
N LEU A 304 -9.94 -13.67 -8.39
CA LEU A 304 -8.81 -14.50 -7.97
C LEU A 304 -8.17 -15.14 -9.19
N SER A 305 -6.86 -14.94 -9.39
CA SER A 305 -6.15 -15.57 -10.50
C SER A 305 -4.64 -15.60 -10.31
N GLY A 306 -4.01 -16.64 -10.87
CA GLY A 306 -2.56 -16.73 -11.01
C GLY A 306 -1.76 -16.91 -9.72
N THR A 307 -2.46 -17.06 -8.57
CA THR A 307 -1.81 -17.35 -7.29
C THR A 307 -1.27 -18.77 -7.29
N VAL A 308 -0.02 -18.95 -6.90
CA VAL A 308 0.65 -20.25 -6.76
C VAL A 308 0.59 -20.70 -5.31
N PHE A 309 0.13 -21.91 -5.12
CA PHE A 309 0.18 -22.65 -3.84
C PHE A 309 1.22 -23.77 -4.02
N GLU A 310 2.40 -23.59 -3.45
CA GLU A 310 3.57 -24.44 -3.73
C GLU A 310 3.32 -25.94 -3.48
N TRP A 311 2.45 -26.27 -2.55
CA TRP A 311 2.08 -27.65 -2.19
C TRP A 311 0.85 -28.20 -2.91
N ASN A 312 0.14 -27.38 -3.73
CA ASN A 312 -1.15 -27.77 -4.31
C ASN A 312 -1.33 -27.22 -5.73
N ASP A 313 -0.99 -28.05 -6.71
CA ASP A 313 -1.11 -27.70 -8.14
C ASP A 313 -2.58 -27.53 -8.58
N VAL A 314 -3.52 -28.20 -7.94
CA VAL A 314 -4.96 -28.08 -8.26
C VAL A 314 -5.44 -26.69 -7.90
N TRP A 315 -5.10 -26.20 -6.72
CA TRP A 315 -5.42 -24.84 -6.28
C TRP A 315 -4.66 -23.76 -7.07
N SER A 316 -3.45 -24.08 -7.51
CA SER A 316 -2.68 -23.16 -8.37
C SER A 316 -3.30 -23.02 -9.77
N LYS A 317 -3.94 -24.06 -10.29
CA LYS A 317 -4.67 -24.02 -11.56
C LYS A 317 -6.04 -23.35 -11.46
N ASP A 318 -6.75 -23.57 -10.34
CA ASP A 318 -8.02 -22.93 -10.04
C ASP A 318 -8.03 -22.37 -8.61
N ASN A 319 -7.70 -21.09 -8.50
CA ASN A 319 -7.58 -20.44 -7.20
C ASN A 319 -8.89 -20.38 -6.40
N ARG A 320 -10.05 -20.59 -7.04
CA ARG A 320 -11.36 -20.66 -6.36
C ARG A 320 -11.43 -21.82 -5.37
N LEU A 321 -10.69 -22.89 -5.65
CA LEU A 321 -10.61 -24.08 -4.80
C LEU A 321 -9.79 -23.84 -3.52
N ALA A 322 -8.99 -22.79 -3.46
CA ALA A 322 -8.22 -22.40 -2.28
C ALA A 322 -9.03 -21.59 -1.26
N MET A 323 -10.31 -21.33 -1.54
CA MET A 323 -11.19 -20.58 -0.65
C MET A 323 -12.10 -21.52 0.16
N GLN A 324 -12.26 -21.21 1.44
CA GLN A 324 -13.20 -21.89 2.32
C GLN A 324 -14.62 -21.34 2.13
N TRP A 325 -15.46 -22.08 1.40
CA TRP A 325 -16.83 -21.69 1.12
C TRP A 325 -17.82 -22.18 2.20
N GLY A 326 -18.90 -21.44 2.42
CA GLY A 326 -20.06 -21.89 3.19
C GLY A 326 -19.86 -22.03 4.71
N VAL A 327 -18.71 -21.69 5.26
CA VAL A 327 -18.43 -21.82 6.69
C VAL A 327 -18.81 -20.55 7.44
N ARG A 328 -19.76 -20.67 8.37
CA ARG A 328 -20.17 -19.59 9.26
C ARG A 328 -19.21 -19.50 10.44
N ASP A 329 -18.64 -18.33 10.67
CA ASP A 329 -17.86 -18.02 11.87
C ASP A 329 -18.83 -17.58 12.98
N GLU A 330 -18.82 -18.26 14.14
CA GLU A 330 -19.57 -17.83 15.31
C GLU A 330 -19.06 -16.45 15.74
N GLY A 331 -19.90 -15.43 15.67
CA GLY A 331 -19.54 -14.06 16.02
C GLY A 331 -19.52 -13.07 14.86
N TYR A 332 -19.65 -13.52 13.59
CA TYR A 332 -19.85 -12.62 12.47
C TYR A 332 -21.31 -12.73 11.95
N PRO A 333 -22.09 -11.65 11.99
CA PRO A 333 -23.45 -11.66 11.47
C PRO A 333 -23.42 -11.72 9.94
N GLY A 334 -24.08 -12.71 9.37
CA GLY A 334 -24.30 -12.80 7.93
C GLY A 334 -24.11 -14.19 7.34
N ASN A 335 -24.55 -14.36 6.11
CA ASN A 335 -24.33 -15.59 5.35
C ASN A 335 -22.98 -15.47 4.62
N VAL A 336 -22.09 -16.43 4.84
CA VAL A 336 -20.86 -16.58 4.04
C VAL A 336 -21.24 -17.11 2.65
N PRO A 337 -20.55 -16.70 1.57
CA PRO A 337 -20.78 -17.26 0.24
C PRO A 337 -20.71 -18.77 0.26
N LYS A 338 -21.70 -19.40 -0.36
CA LYS A 338 -21.77 -20.86 -0.41
C LYS A 338 -20.83 -21.47 -1.45
N ASP A 339 -20.49 -20.70 -2.45
CA ASP A 339 -19.65 -21.13 -3.57
C ASP A 339 -18.99 -19.92 -4.28
N SER A 340 -18.32 -20.16 -5.37
CA SER A 340 -17.60 -19.16 -6.14
C SER A 340 -18.46 -18.27 -7.05
N SER A 341 -19.78 -18.34 -7.00
CA SER A 341 -20.67 -17.54 -7.86
C SER A 341 -20.58 -16.05 -7.59
N CYS A 342 -20.11 -15.65 -6.41
CA CYS A 342 -19.83 -14.25 -6.05
C CYS A 342 -18.55 -13.67 -6.66
N LEU A 343 -17.72 -14.51 -7.30
CA LEU A 343 -16.48 -14.05 -7.92
C LEU A 343 -16.70 -13.61 -9.35
N SER A 344 -16.03 -12.51 -9.71
CA SER A 344 -15.96 -12.03 -11.07
C SER A 344 -15.01 -12.88 -11.93
N ASN A 345 -15.31 -13.01 -13.22
CA ASN A 345 -14.42 -13.61 -14.21
C ASN A 345 -13.37 -12.62 -14.74
N GLN A 346 -13.43 -11.36 -14.34
CA GLN A 346 -12.52 -10.30 -14.73
C GLN A 346 -12.10 -9.49 -13.49
N PRO A 347 -10.89 -8.95 -13.47
CA PRO A 347 -10.46 -8.07 -12.39
C PRO A 347 -11.43 -6.91 -12.21
N VAL A 348 -11.64 -6.48 -10.99
CA VAL A 348 -12.31 -5.21 -10.71
C VAL A 348 -11.55 -4.11 -11.41
N ALA A 349 -12.25 -3.31 -12.21
CA ALA A 349 -11.64 -2.26 -13.03
C ALA A 349 -10.72 -1.36 -12.18
N GLN A 350 -9.49 -1.21 -12.64
CA GLN A 350 -8.44 -0.45 -11.97
C GLN A 350 -7.75 0.46 -12.96
N THR A 351 -7.76 1.74 -12.67
CA THR A 351 -6.95 2.70 -13.43
C THR A 351 -5.48 2.70 -13.01
N ASP A 352 -5.20 2.25 -11.78
CA ASP A 352 -3.94 2.51 -11.07
C ASP A 352 -3.31 1.23 -10.51
N ARG A 353 -3.42 0.14 -11.26
CA ARG A 353 -2.87 -1.16 -10.83
C ARG A 353 -1.34 -1.16 -10.81
N PRO A 354 -0.72 -1.81 -9.82
CA PRO A 354 0.72 -2.07 -9.85
C PRO A 354 1.15 -2.95 -11.02
N THR A 355 2.38 -2.81 -11.44
CA THR A 355 3.06 -3.75 -12.34
C THR A 355 2.89 -5.16 -11.80
N THR A 356 2.56 -6.11 -12.66
CA THR A 356 2.18 -7.46 -12.22
C THR A 356 3.01 -8.49 -12.98
N GLN A 357 3.75 -9.31 -12.25
CA GLN A 357 4.52 -10.43 -12.78
C GLN A 357 3.81 -11.76 -12.50
N PRO A 358 4.15 -12.84 -13.21
CA PRO A 358 3.81 -14.19 -12.78
C PRO A 358 4.28 -14.47 -11.34
N ALA A 359 3.52 -15.21 -10.56
CA ALA A 359 3.76 -15.39 -9.13
C ALA A 359 5.18 -15.89 -8.79
N LYS A 360 5.75 -16.79 -9.62
CA LYS A 360 7.13 -17.30 -9.42
C LYS A 360 8.22 -16.25 -9.66
N GLU A 361 8.00 -15.34 -10.60
CA GLU A 361 8.92 -14.21 -10.85
C GLU A 361 8.83 -13.20 -9.72
N ALA A 362 7.61 -12.89 -9.27
CA ALA A 362 7.38 -12.02 -8.13
C ALA A 362 8.02 -12.59 -6.86
N TYR A 363 7.94 -13.91 -6.63
CA TYR A 363 8.61 -14.57 -5.50
C TYR A 363 10.10 -14.24 -5.44
N ALA A 364 10.82 -14.43 -6.54
CA ALA A 364 12.26 -14.14 -6.59
C ALA A 364 12.56 -12.65 -6.33
N GLN A 365 11.79 -11.75 -6.93
CA GLN A 365 11.97 -10.31 -6.76
C GLN A 365 11.64 -9.84 -5.33
N VAL A 366 10.61 -10.41 -4.70
CA VAL A 366 10.25 -10.09 -3.32
C VAL A 366 11.37 -10.49 -2.36
N LEU A 367 11.96 -11.69 -2.51
CA LEU A 367 13.09 -12.09 -1.67
C LEU A 367 14.32 -11.21 -1.87
N GLU A 368 14.54 -10.72 -3.07
CA GLU A 368 15.64 -9.79 -3.37
C GLU A 368 15.40 -8.40 -2.74
N LYS A 369 14.17 -7.85 -2.82
CA LYS A 369 13.90 -6.42 -2.63
C LYS A 369 13.08 -6.07 -1.40
N ALA A 370 12.30 -6.98 -0.81
CA ALA A 370 11.40 -6.64 0.28
C ALA A 370 12.13 -6.23 1.57
N GLY A 371 11.49 -5.35 2.34
CA GLY A 371 12.01 -4.77 3.56
C GLY A 371 12.97 -3.60 3.34
N ALA A 372 13.64 -3.17 4.39
CA ALA A 372 14.65 -2.12 4.33
C ALA A 372 15.94 -2.68 3.67
N SER A 373 15.84 -2.98 2.39
CA SER A 373 16.75 -3.84 1.64
C SER A 373 17.97 -3.16 1.04
N LEU A 374 18.14 -1.82 1.21
CA LEU A 374 19.38 -1.16 0.79
C LEU A 374 20.60 -1.76 1.49
N VAL A 375 20.50 -1.93 2.80
CA VAL A 375 21.42 -2.75 3.60
C VAL A 375 20.56 -3.56 4.56
N ARG A 376 20.50 -4.87 4.37
CA ARG A 376 19.77 -5.74 5.30
C ARG A 376 20.63 -6.03 6.52
N ASP A 377 20.06 -5.82 7.70
CA ASP A 377 20.69 -6.27 8.94
C ASP A 377 20.55 -7.79 9.14
N ALA A 378 21.17 -8.31 10.17
CA ALA A 378 21.21 -9.76 10.43
C ALA A 378 19.80 -10.37 10.60
N ALA A 379 18.85 -9.63 11.16
CA ALA A 379 17.49 -10.11 11.36
C ALA A 379 16.74 -10.25 10.03
N ASP A 380 16.77 -9.21 9.17
CA ASP A 380 16.17 -9.28 7.84
C ASP A 380 16.84 -10.33 6.96
N GLN A 381 18.18 -10.46 7.03
CA GLN A 381 18.93 -11.50 6.30
C GLN A 381 18.48 -12.91 6.71
N ARG A 382 18.37 -13.17 8.02
CA ARG A 382 17.89 -14.45 8.56
C ARG A 382 16.50 -14.80 8.03
N VAL A 383 15.58 -13.82 8.01
CA VAL A 383 14.24 -14.03 7.49
C VAL A 383 14.28 -14.42 6.01
N ILE A 384 14.98 -13.66 5.19
CA ILE A 384 15.08 -13.94 3.73
C ILE A 384 15.72 -15.30 3.45
N GLN A 385 16.74 -15.70 4.22
CA GLN A 385 17.39 -17.01 4.09
C GLN A 385 16.48 -18.17 4.53
N GLY A 386 15.53 -17.92 5.41
CA GLY A 386 14.59 -18.91 5.89
C GLY A 386 13.40 -19.18 4.98
N VAL A 387 13.15 -18.29 4.00
CA VAL A 387 12.08 -18.41 3.01
C VAL A 387 12.58 -19.15 1.79
#